data_ffd97829a34240813c4e6cd166670550
#
_entry.id   ffd97829a34240813c4e6cd166670550
#
_cell.length_a   1.000
_cell.length_b   1.000
_cell.length_c   1.000
_cell.angle_alpha   90.00
_cell.angle_beta   90.00
_cell.angle_gamma   90.00
#
_symmetry.space_group_name_H-M   'P 1'
#
loop_
_entity.id
_entity.type
_entity.pdbx_description
1 polymer ?
#
loop_
_entity_poly.entity_id
_entity_poly.type
_entity_poly.pdbx_seq_one_letter_code
_entity_poly.pdbx_strand_id
1 'polypeptide(L)'
;MWLDSIDQVWKSPMSEIVSPTQQNVFGEPLGACSEEPLTGWFRDGCCNTDEADHGVHTVCAKVTDAFLQWLKTDGNDLLTPHPEFGFPGLKEGDCWCVCAGSYARALEAGVACKVYLTRTHIRTLDVIPMEKLKTYALDLS
;
A
#
# COMPACT_ATOMS: atom_id res chain seq x y z
N MET A 1 -11.27 1.75 19.38
CA MET A 1 -11.79 1.72 20.00
C MET A 1 -12.11 2.11 20.37
N TRP A 2 -11.95 2.48 20.00
CA TRP A 2 -12.54 2.81 20.63
C TRP A 2 -13.07 2.79 20.92
N LEU A 3 -12.84 2.66 20.25
CA LEU A 3 -13.68 2.75 20.77
C LEU A 3 -14.08 2.58 21.11
N ASP A 4 -14.00 2.53 20.74
CA ASP A 4 -14.67 2.42 21.28
C ASP A 4 -14.98 2.48 21.24
N SER A 5 -14.87 2.34 20.83
CA SER A 5 -15.47 2.32 21.04
C SER A 5 -15.68 2.40 20.80
N ILE A 6 -15.48 2.28 20.26
CA ILE A 6 -16.10 2.28 20.37
C ILE A 6 -16.24 1.88 20.29
N ASP A 7 -16.15 1.73 19.87
CA ASP A 7 -16.61 1.37 20.17
C ASP A 7 -16.87 1.14 19.98
N GLN A 8 -16.93 0.90 19.40
CA GLN A 8 -17.49 0.71 19.41
C GLN A 8 -17.68 0.64 18.95
N VAL A 9 -17.55 0.63 18.55
CA VAL A 9 -17.90 0.57 18.34
C VAL A 9 -17.77 0.23 17.87
N TRP A 10 -17.70 0.06 17.48
CA TRP A 10 -17.80 -0.31 17.48
C TRP A 10 -18.06 -0.89 17.05
N LYS A 11 -18.28 -1.06 16.69
CA LYS A 11 -18.75 -1.43 16.38
C LYS A 11 -19.33 -1.54 15.78
N SER A 12 -19.57 -1.45 15.41
CA SER A 12 -20.12 -1.34 14.93
C SER A 12 -20.43 -1.25 14.22
N PRO A 13 -20.87 -1.44 13.92
CA PRO A 13 -21.10 -1.21 13.22
C PRO A 13 -21.09 -0.70 12.71
N MET A 14 -20.90 -0.54 12.72
CA MET A 14 -20.83 0.13 12.37
C MET A 14 -20.19 0.22 11.86
N SER A 15 -19.86 -0.35 11.89
CA SER A 15 -19.29 -0.11 11.41
C SER A 15 -18.81 0.25 10.38
N GLU A 16 -18.68 0.08 10.10
CA GLU A 16 -18.49 0.60 8.92
C GLU A 16 -18.10 1.97 8.71
N ILE A 17 -17.81 2.66 9.59
CA ILE A 17 -17.29 4.01 9.52
C ILE A 17 -15.88 3.94 9.07
N VAL A 18 -15.57 4.52 7.91
CA VAL A 18 -14.21 4.62 7.42
C VAL A 18 -13.48 5.58 8.33
N SER A 19 -12.45 5.11 9.00
CA SER A 19 -11.60 5.95 9.84
C SER A 19 -11.01 7.08 9.01
N PRO A 20 -10.89 8.31 9.55
CA PRO A 20 -10.21 9.38 8.81
C PRO A 20 -8.81 9.03 8.34
N THR A 21 -8.14 8.05 9.01
CA THR A 21 -6.82 7.62 8.58
C THR A 21 -6.84 6.72 7.35
N GLN A 22 -8.02 6.26 6.94
CA GLN A 22 -8.13 5.35 5.79
C GLN A 22 -8.57 6.13 4.55
N GLN A 23 -7.80 7.14 4.20
CA GLN A 23 -8.04 7.97 3.03
C GLN A 23 -6.90 7.81 2.03
N ASN A 24 -7.22 8.01 0.74
CA ASN A 24 -6.19 8.03 -0.30
C ASN A 24 -5.49 9.40 -0.32
N VAL A 25 -4.52 9.55 -1.24
CA VAL A 25 -3.72 10.78 -1.30
C VAL A 25 -4.53 12.02 -1.68
N PHE A 26 -5.76 11.84 -2.15
CA PHE A 26 -6.67 12.95 -2.47
C PHE A 26 -7.60 13.28 -1.31
N GLY A 27 -7.50 12.58 -0.18
CA GLY A 27 -8.40 12.79 0.96
C GLY A 27 -9.75 12.12 0.78
N GLU A 28 -9.87 11.21 -0.17
CA GLU A 28 -11.10 10.44 -0.43
C GLU A 28 -10.99 9.06 0.19
N PRO A 29 -12.10 8.31 0.30
CA PRO A 29 -12.01 6.95 0.83
C PRO A 29 -11.02 6.12 0.04
N LEU A 30 -10.23 5.32 0.76
CA LEU A 30 -9.17 4.51 0.17
C LEU A 30 -9.74 3.37 -0.65
N GLY A 31 -9.34 3.26 -1.92
CA GLY A 31 -9.75 2.16 -2.76
C GLY A 31 -8.95 0.90 -2.48
N ALA A 32 -9.50 -0.26 -2.87
CA ALA A 32 -8.82 -1.54 -2.72
C ALA A 32 -7.67 -1.66 -3.70
N CYS A 33 -6.52 -2.16 -3.22
CA CYS A 33 -5.32 -2.33 -4.06
C CYS A 33 -5.33 -3.66 -4.77
N SER A 34 -5.45 -4.76 -4.04
CA SER A 34 -5.46 -6.09 -4.66
C SER A 34 -6.03 -7.13 -3.70
N GLU A 35 -6.85 -8.04 -4.26
CA GLU A 35 -7.32 -9.20 -3.52
C GLU A 35 -6.63 -10.48 -3.98
N GLU A 36 -6.01 -10.44 -5.18
CA GLU A 36 -5.28 -11.58 -5.74
C GLU A 36 -4.03 -11.07 -6.44
N PRO A 37 -2.89 -11.06 -5.77
CA PRO A 37 -2.62 -11.52 -4.41
C PRO A 37 -3.24 -10.61 -3.36
N LEU A 38 -3.68 -11.18 -2.26
CA LEU A 38 -4.26 -10.41 -1.16
C LEU A 38 -3.15 -9.62 -0.49
N THR A 39 -3.31 -8.31 -0.45
CA THR A 39 -2.26 -7.39 0.00
C THR A 39 -2.72 -6.57 1.21
N GLY A 40 -1.81 -5.74 1.69
CA GLY A 40 -2.07 -4.80 2.77
C GLY A 40 -1.51 -5.28 4.10
N TRP A 41 -1.16 -4.33 4.95
CA TRP A 41 -0.68 -4.63 6.30
C TRP A 41 -1.68 -5.51 7.04
N PHE A 42 -2.99 -5.23 6.86
CA PHE A 42 -4.05 -6.01 7.51
C PHE A 42 -4.53 -7.18 6.66
N ARG A 43 -3.99 -7.38 5.47
CA ARG A 43 -4.43 -8.42 4.52
C ARG A 43 -5.90 -8.32 4.19
N ASP A 44 -6.38 -7.10 4.01
CA ASP A 44 -7.77 -6.82 3.64
C ASP A 44 -7.91 -6.32 2.21
N GLY A 45 -6.81 -6.34 1.45
CA GLY A 45 -6.80 -5.90 0.05
C GLY A 45 -6.55 -4.42 -0.13
N CYS A 46 -6.47 -3.66 0.96
CA CYS A 46 -6.29 -2.21 0.93
C CYS A 46 -4.99 -1.81 1.60
N CYS A 47 -4.41 -0.69 1.17
CA CYS A 47 -3.17 -0.19 1.75
C CYS A 47 -3.44 0.61 3.02
N ASN A 48 -4.27 0.05 3.90
CA ASN A 48 -4.55 0.60 5.23
C ASN A 48 -3.29 0.55 6.09
N THR A 49 -3.21 1.48 7.04
CA THR A 49 -2.06 1.50 7.93
C THR A 49 -2.48 1.97 9.32
N ASP A 50 -1.63 1.70 10.30
CA ASP A 50 -1.78 2.23 11.65
C ASP A 50 -0.40 2.36 12.26
N GLU A 51 -0.35 2.67 13.55
CA GLU A 51 0.91 2.94 14.25
C GLU A 51 1.80 1.70 14.34
N ALA A 52 1.22 0.50 14.26
CA ALA A 52 1.99 -0.74 14.32
C ALA A 52 2.68 -1.06 13.00
N ASP A 53 2.25 -0.43 11.90
CA ASP A 53 2.84 -0.64 10.58
C ASP A 53 4.06 0.27 10.42
N HIS A 54 5.18 -0.15 10.99
CA HIS A 54 6.41 0.64 10.98
C HIS A 54 6.99 0.79 9.58
N GLY A 55 6.69 -0.15 8.66
CA GLY A 55 7.14 -0.06 7.28
C GLY A 55 6.30 0.87 6.44
N VAL A 56 5.15 1.32 6.94
CA VAL A 56 4.22 2.21 6.24
C VAL A 56 3.90 1.63 4.86
N HIS A 57 3.19 0.48 4.84
CA HIS A 57 2.86 -0.26 3.62
C HIS A 57 1.66 0.39 2.93
N THR A 58 1.87 1.57 2.37
CA THR A 58 0.79 2.45 1.96
C THR A 58 0.72 2.75 0.46
N VAL A 59 1.71 2.34 -0.33
CA VAL A 59 1.76 2.64 -1.76
C VAL A 59 1.18 1.46 -2.55
N CYS A 60 0.07 1.68 -3.25
CA CYS A 60 -0.48 0.64 -4.13
C CYS A 60 0.27 0.67 -5.46
N ALA A 61 1.22 -0.24 -5.61
CA ALA A 61 2.11 -0.29 -6.77
C ALA A 61 1.72 -1.44 -7.68
N LYS A 62 1.74 -1.18 -9.00
CA LYS A 62 1.62 -2.23 -10.00
C LYS A 62 3.04 -2.61 -10.37
N VAL A 63 3.51 -3.72 -9.80
CA VAL A 63 4.94 -4.05 -9.82
C VAL A 63 5.42 -4.50 -11.19
N THR A 64 6.70 -4.23 -11.45
CA THR A 64 7.41 -4.73 -12.63
C THR A 64 8.53 -5.65 -12.18
N ASP A 65 9.03 -6.48 -13.09
CA ASP A 65 10.18 -7.33 -12.79
C ASP A 65 11.37 -6.50 -12.30
N ALA A 66 11.65 -5.38 -12.97
CA ALA A 66 12.78 -4.54 -12.59
C ALA A 66 12.65 -4.03 -11.16
N PHE A 67 11.44 -3.58 -10.79
CA PHE A 67 11.17 -3.11 -9.44
C PHE A 67 11.33 -4.23 -8.42
N LEU A 68 10.79 -5.41 -8.72
CA LEU A 68 10.86 -6.56 -7.81
C LEU A 68 12.30 -7.03 -7.62
N GLN A 69 13.10 -7.09 -8.69
CA GLN A 69 14.49 -7.48 -8.59
C GLN A 69 15.29 -6.48 -7.77
N TRP A 70 15.04 -5.18 -7.99
CA TRP A 70 15.70 -4.15 -7.21
C TRP A 70 15.34 -4.22 -5.74
N LEU A 71 14.04 -4.42 -5.43
CA LEU A 71 13.60 -4.56 -4.04
C LEU A 71 14.31 -5.71 -3.35
N LYS A 72 14.50 -6.82 -4.05
CA LYS A 72 15.20 -7.98 -3.48
C LYS A 72 16.63 -7.60 -3.09
N THR A 73 17.34 -6.87 -3.95
CA THR A 73 18.68 -6.44 -3.62
C THR A 73 18.70 -5.39 -2.51
N ASP A 74 17.60 -4.64 -2.36
CA ASP A 74 17.46 -3.63 -1.32
C ASP A 74 17.01 -4.24 0.02
N GLY A 75 16.88 -5.57 0.09
CA GLY A 75 16.53 -6.26 1.33
C GLY A 75 15.08 -6.62 1.49
N ASN A 76 14.24 -6.35 0.49
CA ASN A 76 12.81 -6.64 0.55
C ASN A 76 12.43 -7.60 -0.57
N ASP A 77 12.56 -8.90 -0.31
CA ASP A 77 12.31 -9.93 -1.32
C ASP A 77 10.81 -10.24 -1.39
N LEU A 78 10.15 -9.73 -2.42
CA LEU A 78 8.75 -10.02 -2.69
C LEU A 78 8.58 -11.06 -3.80
N LEU A 79 9.68 -11.60 -4.31
CA LEU A 79 9.65 -12.61 -5.37
C LEU A 79 9.49 -14.01 -4.84
N THR A 80 10.11 -14.32 -3.71
CA THR A 80 10.12 -15.67 -3.16
C THR A 80 8.80 -15.99 -2.48
N PRO A 81 8.10 -17.07 -2.88
CA PRO A 81 6.87 -17.46 -2.20
C PRO A 81 7.13 -17.89 -0.75
N HIS A 82 6.15 -17.61 0.10
CA HIS A 82 6.15 -18.04 1.49
C HIS A 82 4.79 -18.68 1.79
N PRO A 83 4.60 -19.96 1.38
CA PRO A 83 3.30 -20.62 1.53
C PRO A 83 2.82 -20.67 2.98
N GLU A 84 3.76 -20.72 3.94
CA GLU A 84 3.43 -20.76 5.36
C GLU A 84 2.68 -19.50 5.81
N PHE A 85 2.81 -18.39 5.06
CA PHE A 85 2.09 -17.14 5.34
C PHE A 85 1.04 -16.85 4.29
N GLY A 86 0.76 -17.80 3.38
CA GLY A 86 -0.19 -17.57 2.30
C GLY A 86 0.30 -16.58 1.25
N PHE A 87 1.61 -16.36 1.17
CA PHE A 87 2.18 -15.41 0.23
C PHE A 87 2.69 -16.14 -1.02
N PRO A 88 2.10 -15.88 -2.20
CA PRO A 88 2.46 -16.65 -3.40
C PRO A 88 3.70 -16.13 -4.14
N GLY A 89 4.33 -15.05 -3.66
CA GLY A 89 5.33 -14.36 -4.43
C GLY A 89 4.69 -13.47 -5.48
N LEU A 90 5.34 -12.36 -5.82
CA LEU A 90 4.79 -11.43 -6.80
C LEU A 90 5.45 -11.62 -8.16
N LYS A 91 4.70 -11.27 -9.20
CA LYS A 91 5.19 -11.26 -10.57
C LYS A 91 4.75 -9.96 -11.24
N GLU A 92 5.33 -9.66 -12.37
CA GLU A 92 5.02 -8.44 -13.10
C GLU A 92 3.51 -8.32 -13.33
N GLY A 93 2.98 -7.13 -13.05
CA GLY A 93 1.56 -6.85 -13.22
C GLY A 93 0.74 -6.98 -11.96
N ASP A 94 1.27 -7.65 -10.93
CA ASP A 94 0.57 -7.75 -9.65
C ASP A 94 0.54 -6.39 -8.96
N CYS A 95 -0.51 -6.16 -8.15
CA CYS A 95 -0.60 -4.97 -7.32
C CYS A 95 -0.30 -5.32 -5.88
N TRP A 96 0.43 -4.47 -5.22
CA TRP A 96 0.87 -4.74 -3.85
C TRP A 96 1.03 -3.45 -3.08
N CYS A 97 0.70 -3.48 -1.79
CA CYS A 97 0.93 -2.35 -0.90
C CYS A 97 2.37 -2.39 -0.43
N VAL A 98 3.22 -1.57 -1.06
CA VAL A 98 4.65 -1.57 -0.75
C VAL A 98 4.99 -0.50 0.27
N CYS A 99 6.10 -0.68 0.96
CA CYS A 99 6.61 0.30 1.92
C CYS A 99 6.88 1.63 1.23
N ALA A 100 6.42 2.72 1.83
CA ALA A 100 6.62 4.05 1.26
C ALA A 100 8.12 4.37 1.15
N GLY A 101 8.91 4.02 2.15
CA GLY A 101 10.35 4.24 2.10
C GLY A 101 11.05 3.47 0.98
N SER A 102 10.64 2.21 0.78
CA SER A 102 11.20 1.40 -0.31
C SER A 102 10.84 2.00 -1.66
N TYR A 103 9.60 2.45 -1.81
CA TYR A 103 9.19 3.07 -3.07
C TYR A 103 9.97 4.37 -3.32
N ALA A 104 10.17 5.17 -2.27
CA ALA A 104 10.95 6.41 -2.39
C ALA A 104 12.37 6.13 -2.86
N ARG A 105 13.00 5.09 -2.32
CA ARG A 105 14.36 4.72 -2.75
C ARG A 105 14.37 4.22 -4.20
N ALA A 106 13.32 3.51 -4.61
CA ALA A 106 13.19 3.05 -5.99
C ALA A 106 13.04 4.22 -6.95
N LEU A 107 12.33 5.27 -6.55
CA LEU A 107 12.24 6.50 -7.34
C LEU A 107 13.63 7.09 -7.59
N GLU A 108 14.44 7.16 -6.55
CA GLU A 108 15.79 7.71 -6.67
C GLU A 108 16.68 6.82 -7.52
N ALA A 109 16.48 5.50 -7.47
CA ALA A 109 17.26 4.55 -8.25
C ALA A 109 16.79 4.44 -9.70
N GLY A 110 15.69 5.08 -10.07
CA GLY A 110 15.19 5.05 -11.43
C GLY A 110 14.50 3.75 -11.82
N VAL A 111 14.05 2.95 -10.83
CA VAL A 111 13.40 1.65 -11.07
C VAL A 111 11.99 1.59 -10.51
N ALA A 112 11.39 2.75 -10.19
CA ALA A 112 10.03 2.77 -9.64
C ALA A 112 9.02 2.27 -10.68
N CYS A 113 7.99 1.58 -10.18
CA CYS A 113 6.90 1.11 -11.01
C CYS A 113 5.73 2.07 -10.91
N LYS A 114 4.67 1.81 -11.70
CA LYS A 114 3.47 2.65 -11.68
C LYS A 114 2.66 2.41 -10.42
N VAL A 115 1.83 3.40 -10.08
CA VAL A 115 1.02 3.36 -8.85
C VAL A 115 -0.41 3.77 -9.16
N TYR A 116 -1.34 3.37 -8.27
CA TYR A 116 -2.72 3.82 -8.29
C TYR A 116 -2.92 4.79 -7.13
N LEU A 117 -3.09 6.07 -7.44
CA LEU A 117 -3.19 7.11 -6.41
C LEU A 117 -4.47 6.98 -5.59
N THR A 118 -5.60 6.57 -6.22
CA THR A 118 -6.86 6.38 -5.49
C THR A 118 -6.80 5.23 -4.51
N ARG A 119 -5.78 4.39 -4.63
CA ARG A 119 -5.59 3.21 -3.77
C ARG A 119 -4.33 3.32 -2.91
N THR A 120 -3.71 4.50 -2.89
CA THR A 120 -2.50 4.77 -2.10
C THR A 120 -2.90 5.63 -0.91
N HIS A 121 -2.52 5.20 0.28
CA HIS A 121 -2.91 5.85 1.52
C HIS A 121 -2.28 7.23 1.63
N ILE A 122 -3.02 8.18 2.20
CA ILE A 122 -2.58 9.57 2.31
C ILE A 122 -1.29 9.71 3.12
N ARG A 123 -1.02 8.79 4.03
CA ARG A 123 0.22 8.83 4.81
C ARG A 123 1.48 8.65 3.97
N THR A 124 1.34 8.17 2.74
CA THR A 124 2.46 8.13 1.80
C THR A 124 3.06 9.52 1.60
N LEU A 125 2.21 10.56 1.68
CA LEU A 125 2.68 11.93 1.48
C LEU A 125 3.62 12.41 2.58
N ASP A 126 3.67 11.73 3.72
CA ASP A 126 4.66 12.02 4.76
C ASP A 126 6.09 11.65 4.30
N VAL A 127 6.20 10.78 3.29
CA VAL A 127 7.48 10.24 2.82
C VAL A 127 7.79 10.70 1.40
N ILE A 128 6.77 10.78 0.53
CA ILE A 128 6.95 11.02 -0.91
C ILE A 128 6.07 12.21 -1.33
N PRO A 129 6.65 13.25 -1.94
CA PRO A 129 5.85 14.38 -2.42
C PRO A 129 4.87 13.95 -3.52
N MET A 130 3.71 14.61 -3.56
CA MET A 130 2.65 14.28 -4.52
C MET A 130 3.14 14.36 -5.96
N GLU A 131 3.96 15.36 -6.31
CA GLU A 131 4.38 15.51 -7.69
C GLU A 131 5.26 14.35 -8.17
N LYS A 132 5.99 13.69 -7.27
CA LYS A 132 6.75 12.50 -7.64
C LYS A 132 5.82 11.31 -7.88
N LEU A 133 4.79 11.18 -7.06
CA LEU A 133 3.80 10.11 -7.23
C LEU A 133 3.04 10.29 -8.54
N LYS A 134 2.66 11.53 -8.87
CA LYS A 134 1.88 11.81 -10.08
C LYS A 134 2.59 11.34 -11.35
N THR A 135 3.92 11.42 -11.38
CA THR A 135 4.70 11.01 -12.53
C THR A 135 4.47 9.55 -12.89
N TYR A 136 4.15 8.72 -11.89
CA TYR A 136 3.99 7.27 -12.07
C TYR A 136 2.53 6.83 -11.91
N ALA A 137 1.59 7.76 -11.86
CA ALA A 137 0.18 7.43 -11.60
C ALA A 137 -0.47 6.80 -12.82
N LEU A 138 -1.22 5.72 -12.60
CA LEU A 138 -2.01 5.06 -13.62
C LEU A 138 -3.44 5.59 -13.68
N ASP A 139 -3.92 6.17 -12.58
CA ASP A 139 -5.31 6.60 -12.45
C ASP A 139 -5.45 8.11 -12.26
N LEU A 140 -4.54 8.85 -12.84
CA LEU A 140 -4.60 10.30 -12.87
C LEU A 140 -5.04 10.73 -14.27
N SER A 141 -6.16 11.41 -14.36
CA SER A 141 -6.66 11.90 -15.65
C SER A 141 -6.31 13.35 -15.88
#